data_b567142270beb6730467aab29ffc8041
#
_entry.id   b567142270beb6730467aab29ffc8041
#
_cell.length_a   1.000
_cell.length_b   1.000
_cell.length_c   1.000
_cell.angle_alpha   90.00
_cell.angle_beta   90.00
_cell.angle_gamma   90.00
#
_symmetry.space_group_name_H-M   'P 1'
#
loop_
_entity.id
_entity.type
_entity.pdbx_description
1 polymer ?
#
loop_
_entity_poly.entity_id
_entity_poly.type
_entity_poly.pdbx_seq_one_letter_code
_entity_poly.pdbx_strand_id
1 'polypeptide(L)'
;MFWRLIAMGWSAYGPALLRGKVAAAFLLLAAPLWAGPVTVVALGDSLTQGYGLPREEGFVPRLQGWLDDRGVEAKIVNAGVSGDTTAGGAARVDWSLTEEVDAMIVALGGNDMLRGIDPAVSRANLRDILRAGRDHGVAMLLVGMEAPGNYGADYKAAFDAMYPELADRFGTLYHENFFKGLPTDEPQAMQAFFQPDGIHPNA
;
A
#
# COMPACT_ATOMS: atom_id res chain seq x y z
N MET A 1 -28.30 66.91 -58.65
CA MET A 1 -27.26 66.95 -59.70
C MET A 1 -26.46 65.69 -59.48
N PHE A 2 -26.74 64.61 -60.26
CA PHE A 2 -25.89 63.82 -61.07
C PHE A 2 -24.66 63.19 -60.31
N TRP A 3 -24.31 61.96 -60.26
CA TRP A 3 -24.45 60.82 -61.22
C TRP A 3 -24.16 59.56 -60.41
N ARG A 4 -24.89 58.47 -60.49
CA ARG A 4 -24.72 57.11 -61.05
C ARG A 4 -23.31 56.59 -61.35
N LEU A 5 -23.01 55.35 -60.85
CA LEU A 5 -22.64 54.10 -61.59
C LEU A 5 -22.18 53.08 -60.62
N ILE A 6 -22.84 51.97 -60.37
CA ILE A 6 -22.77 50.64 -61.03
C ILE A 6 -21.34 50.12 -61.19
N ALA A 7 -21.02 49.03 -60.43
CA ALA A 7 -20.31 47.83 -60.85
C ALA A 7 -20.37 46.84 -59.70
N MET A 8 -21.19 45.81 -59.85
CA MET A 8 -20.84 44.47 -60.20
C MET A 8 -19.75 43.84 -59.27
N GLY A 9 -20.15 43.02 -58.39
CA GLY A 9 -20.03 41.72 -57.94
C GLY A 9 -18.80 40.91 -58.43
N TRP A 10 -18.08 40.41 -57.46
CA TRP A 10 -17.38 39.17 -57.63
C TRP A 10 -17.45 38.42 -56.29
N SER A 11 -18.11 37.31 -56.38
CA SER A 11 -18.11 36.25 -55.40
C SER A 11 -16.72 35.62 -55.33
N ALA A 12 -16.11 35.64 -54.20
CA ALA A 12 -14.93 34.83 -53.97
C ALA A 12 -15.26 33.84 -52.85
N TYR A 13 -15.62 32.65 -53.24
CA TYR A 13 -15.59 31.47 -52.39
C TYR A 13 -14.14 31.20 -51.96
N GLY A 14 -13.75 31.54 -50.73
CA GLY A 14 -12.49 31.16 -50.10
C GLY A 14 -12.66 29.86 -49.33
N PRO A 15 -11.63 29.01 -49.24
CA PRO A 15 -11.73 27.66 -48.70
C PRO A 15 -11.68 27.67 -47.16
N ALA A 16 -12.86 27.59 -46.57
CA ALA A 16 -13.02 27.41 -45.11
C ALA A 16 -13.43 25.97 -44.81
N LEU A 17 -12.63 24.99 -45.22
CA LEU A 17 -12.86 23.58 -44.91
C LEU A 17 -11.52 22.81 -44.92
N LEU A 18 -10.62 23.03 -43.96
CA LEU A 18 -9.55 22.09 -43.61
C LEU A 18 -8.82 22.47 -42.32
N ARG A 19 -9.51 22.97 -41.29
CA ARG A 19 -8.87 23.23 -39.96
C ARG A 19 -9.52 22.54 -38.79
N GLY A 20 -10.36 21.53 -38.99
CA GLY A 20 -11.17 20.90 -37.97
C GLY A 20 -10.87 19.41 -37.67
N LYS A 21 -9.80 18.82 -38.15
CA LYS A 21 -9.59 17.35 -37.96
C LYS A 21 -8.20 16.92 -37.52
N VAL A 22 -7.37 17.77 -36.98
CA VAL A 22 -6.04 17.39 -36.47
C VAL A 22 -5.88 17.54 -34.94
N ALA A 23 -6.90 18.06 -34.25
CA ALA A 23 -6.82 18.27 -32.81
C ALA A 23 -7.40 17.12 -31.95
N ALA A 24 -7.85 16.02 -32.53
CA ALA A 24 -8.52 14.94 -31.80
C ALA A 24 -7.70 13.63 -31.68
N ALA A 25 -6.42 13.63 -32.08
CA ALA A 25 -5.62 12.41 -32.12
C ALA A 25 -4.46 12.31 -31.11
N PHE A 26 -4.35 13.23 -30.15
CA PHE A 26 -3.23 13.26 -29.19
C PHE A 26 -3.62 13.15 -27.69
N LEU A 27 -4.81 12.67 -27.39
CA LEU A 27 -5.26 12.48 -25.98
C LEU A 27 -5.47 11.01 -25.57
N LEU A 28 -4.85 10.10 -26.30
CA LEU A 28 -4.87 8.69 -25.95
C LEU A 28 -3.42 8.19 -25.92
N LEU A 29 -2.73 8.32 -24.80
CA LEU A 29 -1.56 7.49 -24.42
C LEU A 29 -0.74 8.18 -23.34
N ALA A 30 -1.35 8.40 -22.18
CA ALA A 30 -0.59 8.57 -20.97
C ALA A 30 -1.15 7.61 -19.91
N ALA A 31 -1.28 6.33 -20.27
CA ALA A 31 -1.14 5.31 -19.26
C ALA A 31 0.35 5.31 -18.86
N PRO A 32 0.72 5.37 -17.58
CA PRO A 32 2.09 5.12 -17.21
C PRO A 32 2.44 3.73 -17.75
N LEU A 33 3.31 3.68 -18.76
CA LEU A 33 4.00 2.43 -19.13
C LEU A 33 4.92 2.13 -17.93
N TRP A 34 4.44 1.37 -17.00
CA TRP A 34 5.30 0.67 -16.06
C TRP A 34 6.02 -0.40 -16.89
N ALA A 35 7.26 -0.13 -17.23
CA ALA A 35 8.03 -0.95 -18.16
C ALA A 35 8.66 -2.19 -17.50
N GLY A 36 8.22 -2.59 -16.33
CA GLY A 36 8.74 -3.75 -15.59
C GLY A 36 7.83 -4.18 -14.44
N PRO A 37 8.13 -5.30 -13.77
CA PRO A 37 7.38 -5.75 -12.60
C PRO A 37 7.48 -4.72 -11.48
N VAL A 38 6.34 -4.45 -10.83
CA VAL A 38 6.25 -3.54 -9.68
C VAL A 38 7.02 -4.15 -8.51
N THR A 39 8.02 -3.44 -7.98
CA THR A 39 8.75 -3.88 -6.79
C THR A 39 8.06 -3.40 -5.53
N VAL A 40 7.61 -4.36 -4.71
CA VAL A 40 6.91 -4.11 -3.45
C VAL A 40 7.76 -4.58 -2.28
N VAL A 41 8.15 -3.70 -1.38
CA VAL A 41 8.81 -4.10 -0.14
C VAL A 41 7.78 -4.40 0.94
N ALA A 42 7.85 -5.56 1.57
CA ALA A 42 7.05 -5.94 2.72
C ALA A 42 7.84 -5.66 4.02
N LEU A 43 7.63 -4.49 4.60
CA LEU A 43 8.22 -4.06 5.86
C LEU A 43 7.38 -4.60 7.02
N GLY A 44 7.95 -5.46 7.85
CA GLY A 44 7.19 -6.09 8.92
C GLY A 44 8.06 -6.79 9.96
N ASP A 45 7.43 -7.59 10.78
CA ASP A 45 8.06 -8.36 11.84
C ASP A 45 8.16 -9.87 11.49
N SER A 46 8.02 -10.75 12.48
CA SER A 46 8.06 -12.20 12.32
C SER A 46 6.95 -12.75 11.40
N LEU A 47 5.79 -12.09 11.36
CA LEU A 47 4.68 -12.49 10.48
C LEU A 47 5.07 -12.30 9.00
N THR A 48 5.72 -11.20 8.69
CA THR A 48 6.23 -10.90 7.35
C THR A 48 7.44 -11.76 7.00
N GLN A 49 8.35 -11.97 7.96
CA GLN A 49 9.55 -12.79 7.75
C GLN A 49 9.21 -14.25 7.46
N GLY A 50 8.11 -14.79 8.03
CA GLY A 50 7.75 -16.21 7.97
C GLY A 50 8.42 -17.03 9.06
N TYR A 51 8.46 -16.49 10.31
CA TYR A 51 9.11 -17.14 11.44
C TYR A 51 8.59 -18.58 11.68
N GLY A 52 9.54 -19.51 11.88
CA GLY A 52 9.22 -20.92 12.18
C GLY A 52 8.78 -21.76 10.98
N LEU A 53 8.66 -21.17 9.79
CA LEU A 53 8.24 -21.86 8.56
C LEU A 53 9.42 -22.10 7.61
N PRO A 54 9.36 -23.17 6.79
CA PRO A 54 10.17 -23.25 5.59
C PRO A 54 10.01 -21.97 4.75
N ARG A 55 11.09 -21.56 4.09
CA ARG A 55 11.13 -20.28 3.39
C ARG A 55 9.96 -20.09 2.40
N GLU A 56 9.61 -21.13 1.67
CA GLU A 56 8.57 -21.16 0.63
C GLU A 56 7.14 -21.11 1.20
N GLU A 57 6.99 -21.38 2.49
CA GLU A 57 5.68 -21.42 3.18
C GLU A 57 5.37 -20.13 3.92
N GLY A 58 6.33 -19.20 4.02
CA GLY A 58 6.13 -17.91 4.66
C GLY A 58 5.20 -16.98 3.87
N PHE A 59 4.72 -15.93 4.54
CA PHE A 59 3.78 -14.96 3.99
C PHE A 59 4.23 -14.38 2.64
N VAL A 60 5.47 -13.91 2.53
CA VAL A 60 5.95 -13.23 1.32
C VAL A 60 6.00 -14.16 0.10
N PRO A 61 6.58 -15.38 0.15
CA PRO A 61 6.51 -16.32 -0.96
C PRO A 61 5.07 -16.74 -1.33
N ARG A 62 4.20 -16.90 -0.33
CA ARG A 62 2.78 -17.22 -0.58
C ARG A 62 2.05 -16.08 -1.28
N LEU A 63 2.30 -14.84 -0.86
CA LEU A 63 1.77 -13.65 -1.54
C LEU A 63 2.30 -13.54 -2.98
N GLN A 64 3.60 -13.80 -3.19
CA GLN A 64 4.19 -13.80 -4.53
C GLN A 64 3.49 -14.83 -5.43
N GLY A 65 3.38 -16.07 -4.99
CA GLY A 65 2.70 -17.12 -5.77
C GLY A 65 1.23 -16.77 -6.05
N TRP A 66 0.53 -16.18 -5.08
CA TRP A 66 -0.85 -15.74 -5.27
C TRP A 66 -1.00 -14.65 -6.34
N LEU A 67 -0.04 -13.73 -6.44
CA LEU A 67 0.02 -12.68 -7.46
C LEU A 67 0.36 -13.27 -8.83
N ASP A 68 1.37 -14.17 -8.89
CA ASP A 68 1.80 -14.85 -10.10
C ASP A 68 0.64 -15.66 -10.74
N ASP A 69 -0.12 -16.39 -9.93
CA ASP A 69 -1.31 -17.15 -10.36
C ASP A 69 -2.40 -16.26 -10.98
N ARG A 70 -2.39 -14.96 -10.67
CA ARG A 70 -3.33 -13.96 -11.21
C ARG A 70 -2.75 -13.10 -12.33
N GLY A 71 -1.52 -13.41 -12.76
CA GLY A 71 -0.84 -12.67 -13.82
C GLY A 71 -0.47 -11.24 -13.43
N VAL A 72 -0.31 -10.98 -12.12
CA VAL A 72 0.14 -9.67 -11.62
C VAL A 72 1.66 -9.65 -11.63
N GLU A 73 2.24 -8.83 -12.48
CA GLU A 73 3.69 -8.65 -12.59
C GLU A 73 4.21 -7.80 -11.41
N ALA A 74 4.47 -8.45 -10.29
CA ALA A 74 5.04 -7.83 -9.11
C ALA A 74 6.16 -8.68 -8.52
N LYS A 75 7.14 -8.02 -7.89
CA LYS A 75 8.21 -8.66 -7.13
C LYS A 75 8.09 -8.23 -5.66
N ILE A 76 7.80 -9.18 -4.78
CA ILE A 76 7.70 -8.90 -3.35
C ILE A 76 9.04 -9.15 -2.67
N VAL A 77 9.59 -8.11 -2.05
CA VAL A 77 10.84 -8.15 -1.29
C VAL A 77 10.51 -8.30 0.20
N ASN A 78 10.99 -9.39 0.81
CA ASN A 78 10.79 -9.62 2.23
C ASN A 78 11.75 -8.74 3.05
N ALA A 79 11.19 -7.76 3.75
CA ALA A 79 11.87 -6.92 4.73
C ALA A 79 11.28 -7.12 6.14
N GLY A 80 10.84 -8.35 6.45
CA GLY A 80 10.42 -8.76 7.79
C GLY A 80 11.62 -9.07 8.68
N VAL A 81 11.57 -8.62 9.93
CA VAL A 81 12.57 -8.91 10.97
C VAL A 81 11.86 -9.37 12.23
N SER A 82 12.10 -10.64 12.63
CA SER A 82 11.45 -11.21 13.81
C SER A 82 11.76 -10.40 15.06
N GLY A 83 10.69 -10.13 15.82
CA GLY A 83 10.77 -9.35 17.04
C GLY A 83 10.77 -7.84 16.84
N ASP A 84 10.75 -7.34 15.61
CA ASP A 84 10.67 -5.89 15.37
C ASP A 84 9.40 -5.28 15.93
N THR A 85 9.58 -4.14 16.57
CA THR A 85 8.53 -3.22 16.93
C THR A 85 8.35 -2.15 15.84
N THR A 86 7.35 -1.30 16.00
CA THR A 86 7.22 -0.12 15.15
C THR A 86 8.47 0.77 15.19
N ALA A 87 9.17 0.86 16.34
CA ALA A 87 10.44 1.58 16.46
C ALA A 87 11.57 0.95 15.64
N GLY A 88 11.67 -0.39 15.64
CA GLY A 88 12.64 -1.10 14.80
C GLY A 88 12.38 -0.87 13.31
N GLY A 89 11.12 -0.97 12.90
CA GLY A 89 10.71 -0.64 11.52
C GLY A 89 11.06 0.80 11.12
N ALA A 90 10.75 1.77 11.99
CA ALA A 90 11.07 3.18 11.74
C ALA A 90 12.58 3.44 11.61
N ALA A 91 13.41 2.72 12.38
CA ALA A 91 14.87 2.87 12.31
C ALA A 91 15.49 2.35 11.00
N ARG A 92 14.78 1.50 10.23
CA ARG A 92 15.29 0.85 9.01
C ARG A 92 14.47 1.09 7.76
N VAL A 93 13.39 1.84 7.82
CA VAL A 93 12.50 2.07 6.66
C VAL A 93 13.26 2.69 5.49
N ASP A 94 14.10 3.69 5.72
CA ASP A 94 14.87 4.35 4.64
C ASP A 94 15.82 3.37 3.94
N TRP A 95 16.42 2.42 4.67
CA TRP A 95 17.25 1.36 4.08
C TRP A 95 16.46 0.36 3.23
N SER A 96 15.17 0.22 3.52
CA SER A 96 14.27 -0.66 2.79
C SER A 96 13.70 -0.01 1.52
N LEU A 97 13.72 1.32 1.43
CA LEU A 97 13.17 2.11 0.33
C LEU A 97 14.28 2.53 -0.65
N THR A 98 14.78 1.55 -1.43
CA THR A 98 15.72 1.83 -2.52
C THR A 98 15.00 2.46 -3.72
N GLU A 99 15.75 3.02 -4.68
CA GLU A 99 15.20 3.63 -5.90
C GLU A 99 14.38 2.65 -6.77
N GLU A 100 14.53 1.34 -6.56
CA GLU A 100 13.79 0.30 -7.30
C GLU A 100 12.42 -0.02 -6.67
N VAL A 101 12.09 0.55 -5.50
CA VAL A 101 10.84 0.24 -4.78
C VAL A 101 9.73 1.14 -5.25
N ASP A 102 8.66 0.55 -5.75
CA ASP A 102 7.46 1.25 -6.22
C ASP A 102 6.37 1.31 -5.15
N ALA A 103 6.34 0.30 -4.27
CA ALA A 103 5.32 0.22 -3.23
C ALA A 103 5.85 -0.43 -1.95
N MET A 104 5.19 -0.13 -0.83
CA MET A 104 5.51 -0.69 0.49
C MET A 104 4.27 -1.21 1.20
N ILE A 105 4.35 -2.45 1.70
CA ILE A 105 3.41 -2.99 2.68
C ILE A 105 4.02 -2.77 4.06
N VAL A 106 3.27 -2.20 5.00
CA VAL A 106 3.68 -1.99 6.39
C VAL A 106 2.82 -2.87 7.30
N ALA A 107 3.42 -3.89 7.89
CA ALA A 107 2.77 -4.83 8.80
C ALA A 107 3.57 -4.92 10.12
N LEU A 108 3.37 -3.96 11.00
CA LEU A 108 4.09 -3.78 12.26
C LEU A 108 3.12 -3.37 13.39
N GLY A 109 3.52 -3.65 14.61
CA GLY A 109 2.79 -3.30 15.83
C GLY A 109 2.45 -4.52 16.69
N GLY A 110 2.54 -5.73 16.15
CA GLY A 110 2.32 -6.96 16.92
C GLY A 110 3.25 -7.05 18.13
N ASN A 111 4.53 -6.78 17.95
CA ASN A 111 5.49 -6.79 19.06
C ASN A 111 5.32 -5.64 20.04
N ASP A 112 4.84 -4.48 19.59
CA ASP A 112 4.48 -3.36 20.46
C ASP A 112 3.36 -3.78 21.40
N MET A 113 2.30 -4.36 20.86
CA MET A 113 1.17 -4.89 21.59
C MET A 113 1.59 -5.98 22.58
N LEU A 114 2.37 -6.98 22.15
CA LEU A 114 2.84 -8.07 23.00
C LEU A 114 3.69 -7.59 24.18
N ARG A 115 4.36 -6.45 24.04
CA ARG A 115 5.21 -5.83 25.07
C ARG A 115 4.51 -4.73 25.85
N GLY A 116 3.23 -4.44 25.57
CA GLY A 116 2.47 -3.38 26.23
C GLY A 116 3.06 -1.98 25.99
N ILE A 117 3.68 -1.74 24.84
CA ILE A 117 4.20 -0.41 24.49
C ILE A 117 3.02 0.55 24.33
N ASP A 118 3.17 1.77 24.84
CA ASP A 118 2.13 2.79 24.72
C ASP A 118 1.73 2.99 23.24
N PRO A 119 0.43 2.87 22.90
CA PRO A 119 -0.06 3.09 21.54
C PRO A 119 0.33 4.44 20.92
N ALA A 120 0.54 5.47 21.74
CA ALA A 120 1.01 6.77 21.27
C ALA A 120 2.44 6.68 20.68
N VAL A 121 3.30 5.83 21.24
CA VAL A 121 4.66 5.57 20.73
C VAL A 121 4.58 4.82 19.42
N SER A 122 3.80 3.73 19.37
CA SER A 122 3.61 2.94 18.15
C SER A 122 3.03 3.78 17.02
N ARG A 123 2.04 4.60 17.32
CA ARG A 123 1.46 5.59 16.39
C ARG A 123 2.52 6.57 15.83
N ALA A 124 3.39 7.09 16.70
CA ALA A 124 4.44 8.01 16.28
C ALA A 124 5.42 7.33 15.30
N ASN A 125 5.83 6.11 15.61
CA ASN A 125 6.74 5.33 14.76
C ASN A 125 6.08 4.97 13.41
N LEU A 126 4.84 4.48 13.40
CA LEU A 126 4.09 4.20 12.16
C LEU A 126 3.93 5.46 11.31
N ARG A 127 3.61 6.59 11.93
CA ARG A 127 3.57 7.88 11.23
C ARG A 127 4.90 8.21 10.56
N ASP A 128 6.02 7.96 11.22
CA ASP A 128 7.35 8.26 10.69
C ASP A 128 7.72 7.29 9.54
N ILE A 129 7.32 6.01 9.63
CA ILE A 129 7.42 5.03 8.53
C ILE A 129 6.62 5.50 7.30
N LEU A 130 5.34 5.88 7.51
CA LEU A 130 4.48 6.33 6.41
C LEU A 130 4.96 7.66 5.81
N ARG A 131 5.56 8.53 6.63
CA ARG A 131 6.21 9.75 6.13
C ARG A 131 7.39 9.42 5.23
N ALA A 132 8.27 8.49 5.63
CA ALA A 132 9.38 8.04 4.80
C ALA A 132 8.87 7.50 3.45
N GLY A 133 7.87 6.61 3.45
CA GLY A 133 7.27 6.10 2.22
C GLY A 133 6.71 7.20 1.32
N ARG A 134 6.00 8.17 1.88
CA ARG A 134 5.51 9.34 1.13
C ARG A 134 6.65 10.18 0.55
N ASP A 135 7.69 10.42 1.34
CA ASP A 135 8.82 11.27 0.95
C ASP A 135 9.69 10.58 -0.13
N HIS A 136 9.69 9.25 -0.20
CA HIS A 136 10.22 8.44 -1.30
C HIS A 136 9.26 8.30 -2.49
N GLY A 137 8.01 8.74 -2.37
CA GLY A 137 7.02 8.68 -3.45
C GLY A 137 6.46 7.30 -3.74
N VAL A 138 6.60 6.34 -2.82
CA VAL A 138 6.10 4.96 -3.01
C VAL A 138 4.62 4.83 -2.61
N ALA A 139 3.89 3.97 -3.32
CA ALA A 139 2.54 3.60 -2.93
C ALA A 139 2.57 2.77 -1.63
N MET A 140 1.57 2.92 -0.75
CA MET A 140 1.61 2.25 0.55
C MET A 140 0.32 1.49 0.86
N LEU A 141 0.49 0.32 1.47
CA LEU A 141 -0.57 -0.45 2.13
C LEU A 141 -0.22 -0.56 3.62
N LEU A 142 -1.04 0.01 4.48
CA LEU A 142 -0.94 -0.18 5.93
C LEU A 142 -1.81 -1.37 6.35
N VAL A 143 -1.20 -2.35 7.01
CA VAL A 143 -1.87 -3.52 7.55
C VAL A 143 -2.07 -3.34 9.04
N GLY A 144 -3.32 -3.33 9.48
CA GLY A 144 -3.70 -3.19 10.88
C GLY A 144 -3.52 -4.45 11.68
N MET A 145 -3.54 -4.27 12.98
CA MET A 145 -3.64 -5.30 13.99
C MET A 145 -4.68 -4.88 15.03
N GLU A 146 -5.23 -5.84 15.74
CA GLU A 146 -6.20 -5.61 16.80
C GLU A 146 -5.63 -6.03 18.14
N ALA A 147 -5.67 -5.14 19.12
CA ALA A 147 -5.17 -5.42 20.47
C ALA A 147 -6.17 -6.28 21.26
N PRO A 148 -5.69 -7.27 22.02
CA PRO A 148 -6.54 -7.96 23.00
C PRO A 148 -6.91 -7.01 24.14
N GLY A 149 -8.02 -7.31 24.85
CA GLY A 149 -8.51 -6.45 25.93
C GLY A 149 -7.74 -6.50 27.26
N ASN A 150 -6.66 -7.28 27.34
CA ASN A 150 -5.92 -7.53 28.58
C ASN A 150 -5.16 -6.31 29.15
N TYR A 151 -4.87 -5.31 28.32
CA TYR A 151 -4.27 -4.03 28.76
C TYR A 151 -5.32 -2.95 29.09
N GLY A 152 -6.61 -3.30 29.03
CA GLY A 152 -7.71 -2.38 29.30
C GLY A 152 -8.29 -1.72 28.04
N ALA A 153 -9.50 -1.17 28.22
CA ALA A 153 -10.28 -0.63 27.09
C ALA A 153 -9.61 0.58 26.43
N ASP A 154 -8.97 1.44 27.21
CA ASP A 154 -8.32 2.65 26.68
C ASP A 154 -7.11 2.29 25.80
N TYR A 155 -6.30 1.30 26.22
CA TYR A 155 -5.20 0.80 25.42
C TYR A 155 -5.70 0.22 24.10
N LYS A 156 -6.69 -0.69 24.18
CA LYS A 156 -7.27 -1.31 22.98
C LYS A 156 -7.81 -0.25 22.02
N ALA A 157 -8.62 0.67 22.51
CA ALA A 157 -9.19 1.72 21.68
C ALA A 157 -8.12 2.58 20.99
N ALA A 158 -7.08 2.98 21.73
CA ALA A 158 -5.99 3.79 21.19
C ALA A 158 -5.12 3.03 20.19
N PHE A 159 -4.88 1.73 20.43
CA PHE A 159 -4.09 0.87 19.55
C PHE A 159 -4.84 0.58 18.25
N ASP A 160 -6.09 0.16 18.33
CA ASP A 160 -6.89 -0.21 17.17
C ASP A 160 -7.17 1.01 16.25
N ALA A 161 -7.41 2.18 16.87
CA ALA A 161 -7.69 3.41 16.13
C ALA A 161 -6.48 3.98 15.36
N MET A 162 -5.24 3.65 15.75
CA MET A 162 -4.07 4.28 15.14
C MET A 162 -3.90 3.93 13.66
N TYR A 163 -4.28 2.72 13.25
CA TYR A 163 -4.12 2.25 11.87
C TYR A 163 -5.05 2.96 10.88
N PRO A 164 -6.40 2.93 11.05
CA PRO A 164 -7.29 3.61 10.13
C PRO A 164 -7.07 5.12 10.11
N GLU A 165 -6.77 5.75 11.25
CA GLU A 165 -6.50 7.19 11.33
C GLU A 165 -5.20 7.57 10.59
N LEU A 166 -4.16 6.74 10.66
CA LEU A 166 -2.93 6.95 9.91
C LEU A 166 -3.13 6.68 8.42
N ALA A 167 -3.87 5.62 8.07
CA ALA A 167 -4.17 5.33 6.68
C ALA A 167 -4.93 6.49 6.01
N ASP A 168 -5.96 7.01 6.67
CA ASP A 168 -6.72 8.18 6.19
C ASP A 168 -5.82 9.42 6.06
N ARG A 169 -5.03 9.71 7.10
CA ARG A 169 -4.12 10.87 7.13
C ARG A 169 -3.09 10.87 6.00
N PHE A 170 -2.56 9.70 5.64
CA PHE A 170 -1.53 9.57 4.60
C PHE A 170 -2.10 9.19 3.23
N GLY A 171 -3.41 8.90 3.15
CA GLY A 171 -4.05 8.47 1.92
C GLY A 171 -3.55 7.11 1.43
N THR A 172 -3.19 6.21 2.35
CA THR A 172 -2.70 4.87 2.01
C THR A 172 -3.85 3.89 1.81
N LEU A 173 -3.59 2.81 1.10
CA LEU A 173 -4.46 1.64 1.19
C LEU A 173 -4.43 1.10 2.64
N TYR A 174 -5.54 0.54 3.07
CA TYR A 174 -5.69 0.00 4.42
C TYR A 174 -6.28 -1.40 4.41
N HIS A 175 -5.60 -2.32 5.07
CA HIS A 175 -6.13 -3.65 5.39
C HIS A 175 -6.33 -3.74 6.89
N GLU A 176 -7.56 -3.93 7.32
CA GLU A 176 -7.97 -3.69 8.71
C GLU A 176 -7.31 -4.61 9.75
N ASN A 177 -6.98 -5.86 9.38
CA ASN A 177 -6.35 -6.80 10.29
C ASN A 177 -5.54 -7.84 9.52
N PHE A 178 -4.29 -8.08 9.90
CA PHE A 178 -3.42 -9.10 9.30
C PHE A 178 -4.07 -10.48 9.25
N PHE A 179 -4.87 -10.82 10.27
CA PHE A 179 -5.58 -12.09 10.39
C PHE A 179 -7.00 -12.06 9.83
N LYS A 180 -7.37 -11.03 9.07
CA LYS A 180 -8.69 -10.95 8.44
C LYS A 180 -8.92 -12.15 7.51
N GLY A 181 -10.06 -12.80 7.67
CA GLY A 181 -10.41 -14.03 6.92
C GLY A 181 -10.16 -15.32 7.70
N LEU A 182 -9.46 -15.26 8.83
CA LEU A 182 -9.43 -16.36 9.79
C LEU A 182 -10.63 -16.27 10.73
N PRO A 183 -11.07 -17.40 11.35
CA PRO A 183 -12.23 -17.42 12.27
C PRO A 183 -11.86 -16.83 13.64
N THR A 184 -11.58 -15.53 13.67
CA THR A 184 -11.09 -14.80 14.87
C THR A 184 -12.08 -14.82 16.04
N ASP A 185 -13.37 -15.04 15.77
CA ASP A 185 -14.43 -15.13 16.79
C ASP A 185 -14.52 -16.53 17.44
N GLU A 186 -13.76 -17.52 16.91
CA GLU A 186 -13.75 -18.89 17.38
C GLU A 186 -12.34 -19.30 17.88
N PRO A 187 -11.99 -19.07 19.15
CA PRO A 187 -10.63 -19.30 19.66
C PRO A 187 -10.10 -20.73 19.45
N GLN A 188 -10.97 -21.73 19.50
CA GLN A 188 -10.58 -23.12 19.25
C GLN A 188 -10.28 -23.40 17.78
N ALA A 189 -11.05 -22.81 16.86
CA ALA A 189 -10.81 -22.91 15.43
C ALA A 189 -9.54 -22.16 15.05
N MET A 190 -9.28 -21.03 15.68
CA MET A 190 -8.06 -20.23 15.47
C MET A 190 -6.78 -21.02 15.76
N GLN A 191 -6.77 -21.90 16.78
CA GLN A 191 -5.58 -22.68 17.13
C GLN A 191 -5.07 -23.56 15.97
N ALA A 192 -5.96 -24.00 15.08
CA ALA A 192 -5.59 -24.81 13.92
C ALA A 192 -4.74 -24.03 12.89
N PHE A 193 -4.75 -22.70 12.94
CA PHE A 193 -4.03 -21.83 12.02
C PHE A 193 -2.71 -21.32 12.59
N PHE A 194 -2.36 -21.69 13.83
CA PHE A 194 -1.15 -21.19 14.50
C PHE A 194 -0.17 -22.32 14.78
N GLN A 195 1.09 -21.94 14.85
CA GLN A 195 2.16 -22.78 15.34
C GLN A 195 1.96 -23.09 16.84
N PRO A 196 2.69 -24.06 17.42
CA PRO A 196 2.54 -24.40 18.84
C PRO A 196 2.75 -23.25 19.83
N ASP A 197 3.38 -22.16 19.41
CA ASP A 197 3.56 -20.97 20.24
C ASP A 197 2.31 -20.10 20.38
N GLY A 198 1.27 -20.37 19.59
CA GLY A 198 -0.01 -19.64 19.61
C GLY A 198 0.07 -18.19 19.14
N ILE A 199 1.18 -17.79 18.51
CA ILE A 199 1.45 -16.40 18.06
C ILE A 199 1.64 -16.36 16.55
N HIS A 200 2.44 -17.28 16.00
CA HIS A 200 2.79 -17.28 14.59
C HIS A 200 1.90 -18.22 13.79
N PRO A 201 1.41 -17.78 12.63
CA PRO A 201 0.64 -18.65 11.73
C PRO A 201 1.45 -19.87 11.29
N ASN A 202 0.75 -20.98 11.04
CA ASN A 202 1.33 -22.11 10.33
C ASN A 202 1.29 -21.89 8.80
N ALA A 203 1.74 -22.88 8.06
CA ALA A 203 1.78 -22.86 6.59
C ALA A 203 0.39 -22.95 5.94
#